data_c02a14e4109e24bff68bc2f8ceb60a59
#
_entry.id   c02a14e4109e24bff68bc2f8ceb60a59
#
_cell.length_a   1.000
_cell.length_b   1.000
_cell.length_c   1.000
_cell.angle_alpha   90.00
_cell.angle_beta   90.00
_cell.angle_gamma   90.00
#
_symmetry.space_group_name_H-M   'P 1'
#
loop_
_entity.id
_entity.type
_entity.pdbx_description
1 polymer ?
#
loop_
_entity_poly.entity_id
_entity_poly.type
_entity_poly.pdbx_seq_one_letter_code
_entity_poly.pdbx_strand_id
1 'polypeptide(L)'
;FRGFCDGRNEINFVHAGLSRRLCERGIASVRFDFAGSGDSDGRFEDMTVSSEVEDGLAILDYVKSLDFVDQSRIAIHGLSMGGCVASMVAGLRDADVCALSLWCPAPDVVYNMKHKMLCGVDVSDIEEKGYADYEGLRVGLGFYQDALELDPYAVAAKFTKRVNLVHGDEDVTASIHCSERYKEI
;
A
#
# COMPACT_ATOMS: atom_id res chain seq x y z
N PHE A 1 -6.42 -0.53 -0.37
CA PHE A 1 -5.15 0.08 -0.82
C PHE A 1 -4.65 -0.71 -2.01
N ARG A 2 -4.37 -0.04 -3.12
CA ARG A 2 -3.95 -0.62 -4.41
C ARG A 2 -2.45 -0.93 -4.46
N GLY A 3 -2.04 -1.76 -5.44
CA GLY A 3 -0.64 -2.01 -5.75
C GLY A 3 0.05 -0.83 -6.46
N PHE A 4 1.35 -0.97 -6.70
CA PHE A 4 2.16 0.04 -7.39
C PHE A 4 1.66 0.24 -8.82
N CYS A 5 1.58 1.49 -9.28
CA CYS A 5 1.15 1.91 -10.63
C CYS A 5 -0.30 1.57 -11.00
N ASP A 6 -1.11 1.02 -10.10
CA ASP A 6 -2.49 0.63 -10.40
C ASP A 6 -3.51 1.70 -9.94
N GLY A 7 -4.79 1.47 -10.19
CA GLY A 7 -5.90 2.28 -9.71
C GLY A 7 -6.74 1.54 -8.67
N ARG A 8 -7.75 2.21 -8.11
CA ARG A 8 -8.65 1.68 -7.06
C ARG A 8 -9.36 0.37 -7.39
N ASN A 9 -9.36 -0.05 -8.65
CA ASN A 9 -9.99 -1.30 -9.08
C ASN A 9 -9.05 -2.48 -9.11
N GLU A 10 -7.74 -2.24 -9.21
CA GLU A 10 -6.70 -3.22 -9.43
C GLU A 10 -6.85 -4.01 -10.75
N ILE A 11 -5.80 -4.72 -11.11
CA ILE A 11 -5.81 -5.61 -12.28
C ILE A 11 -7.01 -6.56 -12.22
N ASN A 12 -7.64 -6.78 -13.36
CA ASN A 12 -8.83 -7.62 -13.48
C ASN A 12 -10.00 -7.24 -12.55
N PHE A 13 -10.06 -6.00 -12.09
CA PHE A 13 -11.10 -5.49 -11.17
C PHE A 13 -11.20 -6.27 -9.85
N VAL A 14 -10.07 -6.80 -9.35
CA VAL A 14 -10.07 -7.66 -8.16
C VAL A 14 -10.62 -6.93 -6.93
N HIS A 15 -10.26 -5.66 -6.71
CA HIS A 15 -10.81 -4.86 -5.61
C HIS A 15 -12.30 -4.52 -5.80
N ALA A 16 -12.72 -4.27 -7.04
CA ALA A 16 -14.15 -4.07 -7.33
C ALA A 16 -14.96 -5.35 -7.06
N GLY A 17 -14.40 -6.51 -7.43
CA GLY A 17 -15.00 -7.82 -7.14
C GLY A 17 -15.09 -8.09 -5.63
N LEU A 18 -14.01 -7.80 -4.89
CA LEU A 18 -13.99 -7.91 -3.43
C LEU A 18 -15.06 -7.03 -2.79
N SER A 19 -15.16 -5.75 -3.20
CA SER A 19 -16.17 -4.82 -2.68
C SER A 19 -17.60 -5.32 -2.87
N ARG A 20 -17.91 -5.91 -4.03
CA ARG A 20 -19.25 -6.48 -4.29
C ARG A 20 -19.53 -7.66 -3.35
N ARG A 21 -18.57 -8.55 -3.17
CA ARG A 21 -18.70 -9.71 -2.26
C ARG A 21 -18.81 -9.31 -0.80
N LEU A 22 -18.15 -8.24 -0.37
CA LEU A 22 -18.30 -7.66 0.97
C LEU A 22 -19.71 -7.06 1.14
N CYS A 23 -20.18 -6.30 0.14
CA CYS A 23 -21.53 -5.73 0.15
C CYS A 23 -22.62 -6.80 0.29
N GLU A 24 -22.51 -7.94 -0.42
CA GLU A 24 -23.43 -9.10 -0.27
C GLU A 24 -23.46 -9.65 1.17
N ARG A 25 -22.44 -9.36 1.98
CA ARG A 25 -22.35 -9.75 3.39
C ARG A 25 -22.66 -8.61 4.36
N GLY A 26 -23.18 -7.49 3.86
CA GLY A 26 -23.51 -6.32 4.67
C GLY A 26 -22.27 -5.54 5.15
N ILE A 27 -21.13 -5.69 4.48
CA ILE A 27 -19.89 -4.98 4.81
C ILE A 27 -19.69 -3.86 3.78
N ALA A 28 -19.72 -2.62 4.23
CA ALA A 28 -19.37 -1.47 3.42
C ALA A 28 -17.87 -1.47 3.09
N SER A 29 -17.48 -0.91 1.94
CA SER A 29 -16.09 -0.77 1.56
C SER A 29 -15.84 0.53 0.82
N VAL A 30 -14.70 1.17 1.08
CA VAL A 30 -14.22 2.35 0.38
C VAL A 30 -13.00 1.94 -0.45
N ARG A 31 -13.00 2.33 -1.72
CA ARG A 31 -11.87 2.22 -2.64
C ARG A 31 -11.55 3.61 -3.16
N PHE A 32 -10.31 3.96 -3.18
CA PHE A 32 -9.85 5.29 -3.58
C PHE A 32 -8.59 5.18 -4.43
N ASP A 33 -8.28 6.22 -5.17
CA ASP A 33 -7.01 6.40 -5.84
C ASP A 33 -6.13 7.32 -4.99
N PHE A 34 -4.87 6.94 -4.80
CA PHE A 34 -3.89 7.81 -4.15
C PHE A 34 -3.60 9.05 -4.99
N ALA A 35 -3.13 10.11 -4.38
CA ALA A 35 -2.70 11.31 -5.09
C ALA A 35 -1.73 10.97 -6.24
N GLY A 36 -1.96 11.58 -7.39
CA GLY A 36 -1.20 11.33 -8.61
C GLY A 36 -1.53 10.03 -9.35
N SER A 37 -2.58 9.29 -8.94
CA SER A 37 -2.97 8.01 -9.56
C SER A 37 -4.45 7.98 -9.89
N GLY A 38 -4.81 7.18 -10.91
CA GLY A 38 -6.21 6.97 -11.30
C GLY A 38 -6.93 8.27 -11.63
N ASP A 39 -8.04 8.53 -10.93
CA ASP A 39 -8.86 9.74 -11.09
C ASP A 39 -8.52 10.84 -10.05
N SER A 40 -7.54 10.61 -9.15
CA SER A 40 -7.12 11.60 -8.16
C SER A 40 -6.18 12.64 -8.77
N ASP A 41 -6.25 13.85 -8.24
CA ASP A 41 -5.38 14.96 -8.64
C ASP A 41 -3.90 14.69 -8.29
N GLY A 42 -3.00 15.42 -8.94
CA GLY A 42 -1.57 15.32 -8.74
C GLY A 42 -0.85 14.62 -9.90
N ARG A 43 0.45 14.42 -9.75
CA ARG A 43 1.29 13.75 -10.74
C ARG A 43 1.87 12.48 -10.12
N PHE A 44 1.87 11.38 -10.86
CA PHE A 44 2.44 10.13 -10.38
C PHE A 44 3.91 10.27 -9.98
N GLU A 45 4.67 11.13 -10.66
CA GLU A 45 6.08 11.35 -10.35
C GLU A 45 6.32 12.04 -8.98
N ASP A 46 5.29 12.65 -8.39
CA ASP A 46 5.38 13.30 -7.07
C ASP A 46 5.04 12.32 -5.93
N MET A 47 4.56 11.11 -6.26
CA MET A 47 4.18 10.08 -5.31
C MET A 47 5.40 9.56 -4.53
N THR A 48 5.20 9.34 -3.24
CA THR A 48 6.13 8.64 -2.34
C THR A 48 5.37 7.63 -1.48
N VAL A 49 6.06 6.69 -0.83
CA VAL A 49 5.41 5.78 0.11
C VAL A 49 4.82 6.55 1.29
N SER A 50 5.55 7.56 1.79
CA SER A 50 5.06 8.43 2.86
C SER A 50 3.80 9.20 2.46
N SER A 51 3.72 9.74 1.24
CA SER A 51 2.52 10.43 0.77
C SER A 51 1.31 9.49 0.65
N GLU A 52 1.52 8.24 0.20
CA GLU A 52 0.44 7.24 0.19
C GLU A 52 -0.01 6.84 1.62
N VAL A 53 0.91 6.83 2.59
CA VAL A 53 0.54 6.63 4.01
C VAL A 53 -0.31 7.81 4.49
N GLU A 54 0.04 9.05 4.17
CA GLU A 54 -0.75 10.24 4.51
C GLU A 54 -2.15 10.21 3.89
N ASP A 55 -2.26 9.85 2.61
CA ASP A 55 -3.55 9.64 1.95
C ASP A 55 -4.36 8.55 2.66
N GLY A 56 -3.71 7.44 3.02
CA GLY A 56 -4.34 6.34 3.74
C GLY A 56 -4.88 6.76 5.11
N LEU A 57 -4.15 7.61 5.84
CA LEU A 57 -4.58 8.20 7.10
C LEU A 57 -5.78 9.13 6.89
N ALA A 58 -5.75 9.98 5.87
CA ALA A 58 -6.84 10.88 5.53
C ALA A 58 -8.12 10.12 5.16
N ILE A 59 -8.01 9.05 4.38
CA ILE A 59 -9.14 8.16 4.03
C ILE A 59 -9.68 7.44 5.28
N LEU A 60 -8.83 7.00 6.19
CA LEU A 60 -9.28 6.40 7.46
C LEU A 60 -10.07 7.41 8.29
N ASP A 61 -9.61 8.65 8.40
CA ASP A 61 -10.32 9.72 9.11
C ASP A 61 -11.65 10.07 8.41
N TYR A 62 -11.67 10.10 7.08
CA TYR A 62 -12.91 10.27 6.32
C TYR A 62 -13.91 9.13 6.61
N VAL A 63 -13.49 7.88 6.57
CA VAL A 63 -14.34 6.72 6.86
C VAL A 63 -14.91 6.80 8.28
N LYS A 64 -14.10 7.21 9.26
CA LYS A 64 -14.53 7.41 10.65
C LYS A 64 -15.55 8.53 10.80
N SER A 65 -15.57 9.51 9.91
CA SER A 65 -16.53 10.63 9.96
C SER A 65 -17.93 10.28 9.42
N LEU A 66 -18.10 9.12 8.79
CA LEU A 66 -19.36 8.71 8.20
C LEU A 66 -20.32 8.16 9.25
N ASP A 67 -21.53 8.73 9.35
CA ASP A 67 -22.52 8.43 10.39
C ASP A 67 -22.97 6.96 10.45
N PHE A 68 -22.89 6.25 9.32
CA PHE A 68 -23.30 4.84 9.22
C PHE A 68 -22.15 3.84 9.51
N VAL A 69 -20.94 4.33 9.79
CA VAL A 69 -19.77 3.49 10.06
C VAL A 69 -19.65 3.19 11.55
N ASP A 70 -19.59 1.91 11.88
CA ASP A 70 -19.17 1.45 13.21
C ASP A 70 -17.65 1.60 13.33
N GLN A 71 -17.22 2.65 14.03
CA GLN A 71 -15.81 2.98 14.21
C GLN A 71 -15.00 1.87 14.93
N SER A 72 -15.65 0.97 15.66
CA SER A 72 -14.99 -0.17 16.30
C SER A 72 -14.72 -1.35 15.34
N ARG A 73 -15.24 -1.29 14.13
CA ARG A 73 -15.22 -2.38 13.14
C ARG A 73 -14.61 -1.99 11.81
N ILE A 74 -13.66 -1.07 11.80
CA ILE A 74 -12.94 -0.67 10.59
C ILE A 74 -11.76 -1.61 10.38
N ALA A 75 -11.70 -2.23 9.20
CA ALA A 75 -10.56 -3.03 8.74
C ALA A 75 -9.89 -2.36 7.55
N ILE A 76 -8.59 -2.57 7.41
CA ILE A 76 -7.83 -2.12 6.24
C ILE A 76 -7.43 -3.33 5.40
N HIS A 77 -7.51 -3.18 4.08
CA HIS A 77 -7.03 -4.16 3.12
C HIS A 77 -6.04 -3.50 2.16
N GLY A 78 -4.95 -4.20 1.86
CA GLY A 78 -3.96 -3.75 0.89
C GLY A 78 -3.35 -4.90 0.09
N LEU A 79 -3.03 -4.64 -1.17
CA LEU A 79 -2.40 -5.55 -2.11
C LEU A 79 -1.04 -5.00 -2.53
N SER A 80 0.00 -5.85 -2.59
CA SER A 80 1.34 -5.48 -3.06
C SER A 80 1.93 -4.28 -2.30
N MET A 81 2.38 -3.23 -2.96
CA MET A 81 2.82 -1.99 -2.30
C MET A 81 1.71 -1.37 -1.43
N GLY A 82 0.44 -1.43 -1.87
CA GLY A 82 -0.69 -1.03 -1.04
C GLY A 82 -0.84 -1.87 0.23
N GLY A 83 -0.36 -3.10 0.26
CA GLY A 83 -0.23 -3.92 1.47
C GLY A 83 0.84 -3.38 2.42
N CYS A 84 1.97 -2.91 1.88
CA CYS A 84 3.00 -2.21 2.65
C CYS A 84 2.42 -0.94 3.29
N VAL A 85 1.81 -0.05 2.50
CA VAL A 85 1.17 1.19 2.98
C VAL A 85 0.07 0.89 4.00
N ALA A 86 -0.81 -0.09 3.73
CA ALA A 86 -1.88 -0.51 4.65
C ALA A 86 -1.34 -0.95 6.01
N SER A 87 -0.23 -1.69 6.04
CA SER A 87 0.41 -2.13 7.27
C SER A 87 0.99 -0.97 8.08
N MET A 88 1.57 0.02 7.41
CA MET A 88 2.08 1.24 8.05
C MET A 88 0.94 2.09 8.63
N VAL A 89 -0.14 2.31 7.87
CA VAL A 89 -1.33 3.01 8.35
C VAL A 89 -1.92 2.31 9.57
N ALA A 90 -2.06 0.98 9.53
CA ALA A 90 -2.55 0.20 10.66
C ALA A 90 -1.64 0.33 11.90
N GLY A 91 -0.32 0.28 11.71
CA GLY A 91 0.65 0.47 12.80
C GLY A 91 0.62 1.88 13.41
N LEU A 92 0.38 2.91 12.61
CA LEU A 92 0.25 4.30 13.07
C LEU A 92 -1.09 4.57 13.77
N ARG A 93 -2.13 3.80 13.44
CA ARG A 93 -3.51 4.00 13.92
C ARG A 93 -4.08 2.70 14.51
N ASP A 94 -3.27 1.98 15.30
CA ASP A 94 -3.66 0.71 15.92
C ASP A 94 -5.01 0.79 16.64
N ALA A 95 -5.28 1.86 17.37
CA ALA A 95 -6.54 2.05 18.10
C ALA A 95 -7.78 2.08 17.16
N ASP A 96 -7.63 2.58 15.93
CA ASP A 96 -8.72 2.83 14.99
C ASP A 96 -9.02 1.65 14.07
N VAL A 97 -8.11 0.69 13.94
CA VAL A 97 -8.21 -0.43 13.01
C VAL A 97 -8.42 -1.73 13.77
N CYS A 98 -9.48 -2.48 13.48
CA CYS A 98 -9.78 -3.74 14.18
C CYS A 98 -9.13 -4.97 13.53
N ALA A 99 -8.79 -4.92 12.25
CA ALA A 99 -8.14 -6.00 11.52
C ALA A 99 -7.43 -5.48 10.27
N LEU A 100 -6.39 -6.18 9.86
CA LEU A 100 -5.61 -5.90 8.66
C LEU A 100 -5.62 -7.13 7.73
N SER A 101 -5.85 -6.91 6.44
CA SER A 101 -5.77 -7.95 5.42
C SER A 101 -4.73 -7.56 4.38
N LEU A 102 -3.69 -8.36 4.24
CA LEU A 102 -2.58 -8.12 3.32
C LEU A 102 -2.52 -9.23 2.27
N TRP A 103 -2.59 -8.85 1.02
CA TRP A 103 -2.40 -9.74 -0.12
C TRP A 103 -1.06 -9.44 -0.78
N CYS A 104 -0.18 -10.45 -0.81
CA CYS A 104 1.19 -10.34 -1.32
C CYS A 104 1.85 -8.98 -0.99
N PRO A 105 1.90 -8.57 0.30
CA PRO A 105 2.42 -7.27 0.67
C PRO A 105 3.89 -7.14 0.24
N ALA A 106 4.23 -6.00 -0.38
CA ALA A 106 5.51 -5.76 -1.03
C ALA A 106 6.30 -4.59 -0.39
N PRO A 107 6.74 -4.68 0.87
CA PRO A 107 7.66 -3.70 1.45
C PRO A 107 9.06 -3.76 0.81
N ASP A 108 9.37 -4.82 0.08
CA ASP A 108 10.61 -4.97 -0.69
C ASP A 108 10.79 -3.89 -1.75
N VAL A 109 9.71 -3.28 -2.26
CA VAL A 109 9.80 -2.10 -3.13
C VAL A 109 10.60 -0.97 -2.46
N VAL A 110 10.43 -0.76 -1.15
CA VAL A 110 11.18 0.23 -0.37
C VAL A 110 12.62 -0.21 -0.16
N TYR A 111 12.83 -1.47 0.24
CA TYR A 111 14.19 -1.98 0.52
C TYR A 111 15.03 -2.09 -0.75
N ASN A 112 14.42 -2.51 -1.88
CA ASN A 112 15.10 -2.62 -3.15
C ASN A 112 15.52 -1.24 -3.69
N MET A 113 14.72 -0.19 -3.46
CA MET A 113 15.10 1.19 -3.80
C MET A 113 16.39 1.64 -3.11
N LYS A 114 16.66 1.19 -1.88
CA LYS A 114 17.94 1.45 -1.20
C LYS A 114 19.14 0.87 -1.96
N HIS A 115 18.91 -0.12 -2.80
CA HIS A 115 19.88 -0.72 -3.73
C HIS A 115 19.71 -0.26 -5.16
N LYS A 116 18.96 0.82 -5.39
CA LYS A 116 18.66 1.39 -6.71
C LYS A 116 18.00 0.39 -7.67
N MET A 117 17.11 -0.44 -7.12
CA MET A 117 16.27 -1.37 -7.87
C MET A 117 14.79 -1.05 -7.62
N LEU A 118 14.01 -0.95 -8.67
CA LEU A 118 12.56 -0.74 -8.60
C LEU A 118 11.85 -1.87 -9.35
N CYS A 119 11.18 -2.75 -8.61
CA CYS A 119 10.46 -3.89 -9.21
C CYS A 119 11.28 -4.66 -10.26
N GLY A 120 12.58 -4.89 -9.98
CA GLY A 120 13.50 -5.59 -10.89
C GLY A 120 14.17 -4.70 -11.95
N VAL A 121 13.83 -3.42 -12.03
CA VAL A 121 14.47 -2.45 -12.93
C VAL A 121 15.61 -1.72 -12.22
N ASP A 122 16.78 -1.65 -12.86
CA ASP A 122 17.90 -0.83 -12.39
C ASP A 122 17.57 0.66 -12.56
N VAL A 123 17.64 1.41 -11.45
CA VAL A 123 17.38 2.85 -11.41
C VAL A 123 18.58 3.61 -10.85
N SER A 124 19.79 3.11 -11.11
CA SER A 124 21.06 3.68 -10.60
C SER A 124 21.29 5.14 -10.97
N ASP A 125 20.68 5.58 -12.07
CA ASP A 125 20.76 6.94 -12.60
C ASP A 125 19.66 7.91 -12.12
N ILE A 126 18.78 7.46 -11.19
CA ILE A 126 17.65 8.26 -10.70
C ILE A 126 18.07 9.61 -10.11
N GLU A 127 19.24 9.66 -9.45
CA GLU A 127 19.76 10.90 -8.86
C GLU A 127 20.25 11.89 -9.93
N GLU A 128 20.78 11.40 -11.04
CA GLU A 128 21.22 12.22 -12.16
C GLU A 128 20.04 12.72 -13.01
N LYS A 129 19.09 11.82 -13.30
CA LYS A 129 17.93 12.11 -14.16
C LYS A 129 16.79 12.82 -13.41
N GLY A 130 16.71 12.67 -12.09
CA GLY A 130 15.60 13.17 -11.27
C GLY A 130 14.37 12.25 -11.28
N TYR A 131 14.36 11.18 -12.04
CA TYR A 131 13.29 10.19 -12.11
C TYR A 131 13.80 8.84 -12.65
N ALA A 132 13.03 7.79 -12.40
CA ALA A 132 13.13 6.50 -13.09
C ALA A 132 11.91 6.29 -13.98
N ASP A 133 12.10 5.65 -15.15
CA ASP A 133 11.00 5.19 -15.99
C ASP A 133 10.62 3.76 -15.59
N TYR A 134 9.36 3.58 -15.24
CA TYR A 134 8.81 2.27 -14.93
C TYR A 134 7.51 2.08 -15.71
N GLU A 135 7.54 1.21 -16.73
CA GLU A 135 6.39 0.90 -17.59
C GLU A 135 5.73 2.15 -18.22
N GLY A 136 6.53 3.16 -18.55
CA GLY A 136 6.05 4.41 -19.14
C GLY A 136 5.56 5.45 -18.11
N LEU A 137 5.63 5.14 -16.84
CA LEU A 137 5.37 6.08 -15.74
C LEU A 137 6.70 6.60 -15.18
N ARG A 138 6.72 7.87 -14.84
CA ARG A 138 7.87 8.47 -14.15
C ARG A 138 7.72 8.31 -12.65
N VAL A 139 8.67 7.62 -12.05
CA VAL A 139 8.84 7.56 -10.59
C VAL A 139 9.89 8.59 -10.21
N GLY A 140 9.49 9.62 -9.49
CA GLY A 140 10.36 10.75 -9.19
C GLY A 140 11.45 10.44 -8.16
N LEU A 141 12.47 11.30 -8.14
CA LEU A 141 13.57 11.21 -7.17
C LEU A 141 13.05 11.21 -5.71
N GLY A 142 11.92 11.88 -5.45
CA GLY A 142 11.28 11.90 -4.13
C GLY A 142 10.96 10.52 -3.59
N PHE A 143 10.51 9.59 -4.45
CA PHE A 143 10.24 8.21 -4.05
C PHE A 143 11.53 7.49 -3.56
N TYR A 144 12.64 7.67 -4.27
CA TYR A 144 13.92 7.12 -3.85
C TYR A 144 14.39 7.71 -2.52
N GLN A 145 14.33 9.03 -2.38
CA GLN A 145 14.75 9.73 -1.15
C GLN A 145 13.91 9.30 0.06
N ASP A 146 12.59 9.21 -0.11
CA ASP A 146 11.66 8.74 0.91
C ASP A 146 11.98 7.28 1.33
N ALA A 147 12.22 6.40 0.36
CA ALA A 147 12.54 5.00 0.63
C ALA A 147 13.82 4.81 1.45
N LEU A 148 14.81 5.73 1.35
CA LEU A 148 16.04 5.67 2.14
C LEU A 148 15.78 5.78 3.65
N GLU A 149 14.77 6.59 4.03
CA GLU A 149 14.45 6.91 5.43
C GLU A 149 13.43 5.94 6.05
N LEU A 150 12.72 5.15 5.22
CA LEU A 150 11.62 4.31 5.70
C LEU A 150 12.08 2.94 6.20
N ASP A 151 11.42 2.47 7.25
CA ASP A 151 11.39 1.07 7.67
C ASP A 151 9.92 0.63 7.86
N PRO A 152 9.28 0.12 6.79
CA PRO A 152 7.89 -0.30 6.84
C PRO A 152 7.58 -1.34 7.91
N TYR A 153 8.48 -2.30 8.15
CA TYR A 153 8.27 -3.33 9.15
C TYR A 153 8.29 -2.78 10.58
N ALA A 154 9.20 -1.84 10.87
CA ALA A 154 9.25 -1.20 12.19
C ALA A 154 7.97 -0.39 12.49
N VAL A 155 7.34 0.18 11.45
CA VAL A 155 6.05 0.87 11.60
C VAL A 155 4.92 -0.15 11.75
N ALA A 156 4.87 -1.17 10.91
CA ALA A 156 3.85 -2.22 10.91
C ALA A 156 3.83 -3.01 12.23
N ALA A 157 4.99 -3.27 12.85
CA ALA A 157 5.12 -3.96 14.13
C ALA A 157 4.36 -3.31 15.30
N LYS A 158 3.93 -2.05 15.14
CA LYS A 158 3.10 -1.35 16.13
C LYS A 158 1.63 -1.79 16.10
N PHE A 159 1.21 -2.50 15.05
CA PHE A 159 -0.16 -3.02 14.95
C PHE A 159 -0.28 -4.30 15.74
N THR A 160 -1.19 -4.32 16.74
CA THR A 160 -1.27 -5.41 17.73
C THR A 160 -2.46 -6.36 17.53
N LYS A 161 -3.25 -6.15 16.47
CA LYS A 161 -4.50 -6.88 16.28
C LYS A 161 -4.37 -7.92 15.16
N ARG A 162 -5.52 -8.50 14.77
CA ARG A 162 -5.53 -9.59 13.78
C ARG A 162 -5.01 -9.12 12.41
N VAL A 163 -4.06 -9.87 11.88
CA VAL A 163 -3.57 -9.75 10.50
C VAL A 163 -3.91 -11.03 9.74
N ASN A 164 -4.50 -10.87 8.55
CA ASN A 164 -4.68 -11.95 7.59
C ASN A 164 -3.72 -11.74 6.42
N LEU A 165 -2.84 -12.70 6.18
CA LEU A 165 -1.87 -12.71 5.09
C LEU A 165 -2.27 -13.74 4.04
N VAL A 166 -2.27 -13.32 2.77
CA VAL A 166 -2.45 -14.19 1.60
C VAL A 166 -1.31 -13.89 0.63
N HIS A 167 -0.59 -14.92 0.20
CA HIS A 167 0.53 -14.79 -0.72
C HIS A 167 0.66 -16.05 -1.57
N GLY A 168 0.91 -15.89 -2.86
CA GLY A 168 1.23 -17.02 -3.74
C GLY A 168 2.67 -17.48 -3.52
N ASP A 169 2.89 -18.77 -3.46
CA ASP A 169 4.22 -19.37 -3.27
C ASP A 169 5.11 -19.28 -4.52
N GLU A 170 4.51 -19.02 -5.68
CA GLU A 170 5.20 -18.79 -6.96
C GLU A 170 5.20 -17.31 -7.38
N ASP A 171 4.95 -16.37 -6.46
CA ASP A 171 4.97 -14.93 -6.75
C ASP A 171 6.39 -14.47 -7.09
N VAL A 172 6.57 -14.03 -8.34
CA VAL A 172 7.87 -13.56 -8.85
C VAL A 172 8.03 -12.04 -8.76
N THR A 173 6.96 -11.32 -8.39
CA THR A 173 6.95 -9.85 -8.30
C THR A 173 7.21 -9.38 -6.89
N ALA A 174 6.47 -9.93 -5.92
CA ALA A 174 6.67 -9.70 -4.51
C ALA A 174 7.16 -10.99 -3.84
N SER A 175 8.31 -10.96 -3.20
CA SER A 175 8.86 -12.15 -2.56
C SER A 175 7.96 -12.63 -1.42
N ILE A 176 7.69 -13.94 -1.36
CA ILE A 176 6.97 -14.57 -0.24
C ILE A 176 7.65 -14.29 1.11
N HIS A 177 8.96 -14.08 1.11
CA HIS A 177 9.71 -13.70 2.33
C HIS A 177 9.20 -12.41 2.96
N CYS A 178 8.58 -11.52 2.19
CA CYS A 178 7.92 -10.34 2.75
C CYS A 178 6.80 -10.74 3.72
N SER A 179 5.95 -11.68 3.32
CA SER A 179 4.87 -12.19 4.18
C SER A 179 5.40 -13.02 5.35
N GLU A 180 6.45 -13.81 5.15
CA GLU A 180 7.10 -14.54 6.23
C GLU A 180 7.61 -13.59 7.31
N ARG A 181 8.26 -12.49 6.92
CA ARG A 181 8.73 -11.47 7.86
C ARG A 181 7.59 -10.73 8.57
N TYR A 182 6.44 -10.48 7.91
CA TYR A 182 5.26 -9.93 8.58
C TYR A 182 4.69 -10.85 9.67
N LYS A 183 4.93 -12.15 9.60
CA LYS A 183 4.52 -13.11 10.65
C LYS A 183 5.42 -13.09 11.88
N GLU A 184 6.63 -12.56 11.75
CA GLU A 184 7.64 -12.52 12.81
C GLU A 184 7.54 -11.26 13.66
N ILE A 185 6.86 -10.22 13.16
CA ILE A 185 6.68 -8.93 13.82
C ILE A 185 5.25 -8.77 14.33
#